data_7bfd5e08a01df6b093c7a47034205a6d
#
_entry.id   7bfd5e08a01df6b093c7a47034205a6d
#
_cell.length_a   1.000
_cell.length_b   1.000
_cell.length_c   1.000
_cell.angle_alpha   90.00
_cell.angle_beta   90.00
_cell.angle_gamma   90.00
#
_symmetry.space_group_name_H-M   'P 1'
#
loop_
_entity.id
_entity.type
_entity.pdbx_description
1 polymer ?
#
loop_
_entity_poly.entity_id
_entity_poly.type
_entity_poly.pdbx_seq_one_letter_code
_entity_poly.pdbx_strand_id
1 'polypeptide(L)' 'MTTASLSQIIGTAVIDDGFRSTLLKNPRRALAQFKLDASELRDIAAIRATSIEQFAEQLIVWMNEHEVEWV' A
#
# COMPACT_ATOMS: atom_id res chain seq x y z
N MET A 1 -7.38 -8.84 -7.21
CA MET A 1 -6.54 -8.37 -6.09
C MET A 1 -6.84 -9.16 -4.83
N THR A 2 -5.81 -9.44 -4.04
CA THR A 2 -6.01 -10.16 -2.78
C THR A 2 -5.73 -9.21 -1.61
N THR A 3 -6.54 -9.32 -0.57
CA THR A 3 -6.34 -8.58 0.68
C THR A 3 -4.97 -8.90 1.28
N ALA A 4 -4.48 -10.13 1.09
CA ALA A 4 -3.20 -10.56 1.63
C ALA A 4 -2.03 -9.69 1.16
N SER A 5 -2.00 -9.31 -0.13
CA SER A 5 -0.93 -8.46 -0.67
C SER A 5 -0.96 -7.09 0.01
N LEU A 6 -2.14 -6.51 0.18
CA LEU A 6 -2.29 -5.20 0.81
C LEU A 6 -1.91 -5.25 2.28
N SER A 7 -2.31 -6.32 2.97
CA SER A 7 -1.94 -6.51 4.38
C SER A 7 -0.43 -6.66 4.55
N GLN A 8 0.23 -7.36 3.61
CA GLN A 8 1.67 -7.52 3.65
C GLN A 8 2.40 -6.19 3.47
N ILE A 9 1.88 -5.32 2.61
CA ILE A 9 2.47 -3.99 2.42
C ILE A 9 2.49 -3.24 3.73
N ILE A 10 1.35 -3.16 4.40
CA ILE A 10 1.23 -2.45 5.67
C ILE A 10 2.06 -3.13 6.76
N GLY A 11 1.97 -4.46 6.85
CA GLY A 11 2.73 -5.23 7.84
C GLY A 11 4.23 -5.04 7.70
N THR A 12 4.73 -5.06 6.47
CA THR A 12 6.15 -4.84 6.21
C THR A 12 6.56 -3.42 6.59
N ALA A 13 5.72 -2.44 6.28
CA ALA A 13 6.02 -1.04 6.60
C ALA A 13 6.07 -0.80 8.10
N VAL A 14 5.32 -1.56 8.88
CA VAL A 14 5.32 -1.42 10.34
C VAL A 14 6.63 -1.92 10.94
N ILE A 15 7.18 -3.01 10.41
CA ILE A 15 8.36 -3.64 11.00
C ILE A 15 9.67 -3.29 10.32
N ASP A 16 9.62 -2.69 9.14
CA ASP A 16 10.83 -2.38 8.35
C ASP A 16 10.88 -0.89 8.04
N ASP A 17 11.74 -0.17 8.75
CA ASP A 17 11.88 1.28 8.58
C ASP A 17 12.34 1.66 7.18
N GLY A 18 13.22 0.87 6.58
CA GLY A 18 13.70 1.12 5.23
C GLY A 18 12.58 1.02 4.21
N PHE A 19 11.79 -0.03 4.32
CA PHE A 19 10.64 -0.22 3.42
C PHE A 19 9.62 0.90 3.61
N ARG A 20 9.33 1.25 4.86
CA ARG A 20 8.37 2.32 5.17
C ARG A 20 8.81 3.64 4.55
N SER A 21 10.09 3.99 4.70
CA SER A 21 10.64 5.21 4.12
C SER A 21 10.50 5.20 2.60
N THR A 22 10.83 4.08 1.96
CA THR A 22 10.71 3.95 0.51
C THR A 22 9.25 4.05 0.08
N LEU A 23 8.36 3.41 0.82
CA LEU A 23 6.93 3.43 0.50
C LEU A 23 6.37 4.85 0.53
N LEU A 24 6.81 5.67 1.48
CA LEU A 24 6.33 7.04 1.60
C LEU A 24 6.97 7.99 0.59
N LYS A 25 8.25 7.76 0.26
CA LYS A 25 8.99 8.63 -0.66
C LYS A 25 8.85 8.21 -2.12
N ASN A 26 8.88 6.92 -2.36
CA ASN A 26 8.80 6.37 -3.71
C ASN A 26 7.95 5.10 -3.68
N PRO A 27 6.63 5.25 -3.58
CA PRO A 27 5.74 4.10 -3.42
C PRO A 27 5.82 3.11 -4.57
N ARG A 28 6.01 3.58 -5.79
CA ARG A 28 6.09 2.70 -6.94
C ARG A 28 7.26 1.72 -6.81
N ARG A 29 8.38 2.19 -6.31
CA ARG A 29 9.56 1.35 -6.10
C ARG A 29 9.33 0.33 -4.99
N ALA A 30 8.73 0.78 -3.89
CA ALA A 30 8.45 -0.11 -2.77
C ALA A 30 7.45 -1.19 -3.17
N LEU A 31 6.43 -0.82 -3.93
CA LEU A 31 5.36 -1.74 -4.32
C LEU A 31 5.78 -2.72 -5.42
N ALA A 32 6.91 -2.46 -6.09
CA ALA A 32 7.36 -3.30 -7.18
C ALA A 32 7.67 -4.74 -6.75
N GLN A 33 7.96 -4.95 -5.47
CA GLN A 33 8.26 -6.29 -4.95
C GLN A 33 6.99 -7.11 -4.65
N PHE A 34 5.82 -6.51 -4.77
CA PHE A 34 4.54 -7.19 -4.56
C PHE A 34 3.85 -7.43 -5.89
N LYS A 35 3.05 -8.49 -5.95
CA LYS A 35 2.33 -8.84 -7.16
C LYS A 35 1.00 -8.09 -7.21
N LEU A 36 1.04 -6.91 -7.77
CA LEU A 36 -0.14 -6.07 -7.94
C LEU A 36 -0.46 -5.89 -9.41
N ASP A 37 -1.75 -5.78 -9.73
CA ASP A 37 -2.16 -5.43 -11.08
C ASP A 37 -1.68 -4.02 -11.41
N ALA A 38 -1.56 -3.72 -12.70
CA ALA A 38 -1.11 -2.40 -13.13
C ALA A 38 -2.00 -1.29 -12.60
N SER A 39 -3.32 -1.50 -12.58
CA SER A 39 -4.24 -0.48 -12.07
C SER A 39 -4.13 -0.32 -10.56
N GLU A 40 -3.95 -1.40 -9.83
CA GLU A 40 -3.75 -1.36 -8.39
C GLU A 40 -2.45 -0.64 -8.04
N LEU A 41 -1.38 -0.99 -8.73
CA LEU A 41 -0.09 -0.36 -8.51
C LEU A 41 -0.18 1.14 -8.76
N ARG A 42 -0.82 1.55 -9.84
CA ARG A 42 -0.99 2.95 -10.18
C ARG A 42 -1.78 3.70 -9.11
N ASP A 43 -2.90 3.13 -8.68
CA ASP A 43 -3.77 3.78 -7.70
C ASP A 43 -3.09 3.90 -6.35
N ILE A 44 -2.46 2.81 -5.88
CA ILE A 44 -1.81 2.82 -4.58
C ILE A 44 -0.56 3.68 -4.59
N ALA A 45 0.19 3.67 -5.70
CA ALA A 45 1.38 4.49 -5.84
C ALA A 45 1.04 5.98 -5.91
N ALA A 46 -0.20 6.33 -6.22
CA ALA A 46 -0.66 7.72 -6.25
C ALA A 46 -0.97 8.27 -4.86
N ILE A 47 -1.04 7.42 -3.84
CA ILE A 47 -1.31 7.85 -2.47
C ILE A 47 -0.18 8.74 -2.00
N ARG A 48 -0.54 9.92 -1.47
CA ARG A 48 0.41 10.86 -0.88
C ARG A 48 0.23 10.90 0.62
N ALA A 49 1.28 10.55 1.34
CA ALA A 49 1.22 10.50 2.79
C ALA A 49 2.57 10.86 3.38
N THR A 50 2.57 11.45 4.57
CA THR A 50 3.79 11.80 5.30
C THR A 50 4.07 10.81 6.42
N SER A 51 3.14 9.92 6.72
CA SER A 51 3.31 8.89 7.73
C SER A 51 2.62 7.61 7.29
N ILE A 52 3.02 6.49 7.90
CA ILE A 52 2.42 5.21 7.56
C ILE A 52 0.95 5.16 7.98
N GLU A 53 0.58 5.88 9.04
CA GLU A 53 -0.82 5.95 9.45
C GLU A 53 -1.68 6.61 8.39
N GLN A 54 -1.20 7.71 7.81
CA GLN A 54 -1.91 8.38 6.73
C GLN A 54 -2.00 7.48 5.50
N PHE A 55 -0.92 6.79 5.20
CA PHE A 55 -0.90 5.88 4.06
C PHE A 55 -1.94 4.78 4.27
N ALA A 56 -1.97 4.19 5.45
CA ALA A 56 -2.91 3.12 5.76
C ALA A 56 -4.36 3.60 5.68
N GLU A 57 -4.64 4.81 6.18
CA GLU A 57 -6.00 5.38 6.09
C GLU A 57 -6.45 5.51 4.64
N GLN A 58 -5.59 6.05 3.79
CA GLN A 58 -5.94 6.24 2.38
C GLN A 58 -6.08 4.90 1.67
N LEU A 59 -5.26 3.93 2.04
CA LEU A 59 -5.37 2.59 1.47
C LEU A 59 -6.69 1.93 1.86
N ILE A 60 -7.10 2.10 3.12
CA ILE A 60 -8.38 1.56 3.60
C ILE A 60 -9.54 2.18 2.83
N VAL A 61 -9.52 3.49 2.62
CA VAL A 61 -10.53 4.18 1.84
C VAL A 61 -10.58 3.63 0.41
N TRP A 62 -9.40 3.44 -0.20
CA TRP A 62 -9.32 2.89 -1.54
C TRP A 62 -9.91 1.48 -1.60
N MET A 63 -9.60 0.65 -0.61
CA MET A 63 -10.12 -0.72 -0.55
C MET A 63 -11.64 -0.74 -0.41
N ASN A 64 -12.19 0.16 0.40
CA ASN A 64 -13.64 0.27 0.56
C ASN A 64 -14.32 0.70 -0.73
N GLU A 65 -13.73 1.65 -1.45
CA GLU A 65 -14.28 2.13 -2.70
C GLU A 65 -14.24 1.06 -3.79
N HIS A 66 -13.27 0.16 -3.73
CA HIS A 66 -13.11 -0.90 -4.72
C HIS A 66 -13.67 -2.23 -4.25
N GLU A 67 -14.40 -2.24 -3.15
CA GLU A 67 -15.07 -3.41 -2.60
C GLU A 67 -14.13 -4.60 -2.42
N VAL A 68 -12.91 -4.32 -1.94
CA VAL A 68 -11.94 -5.37 -1.64
C VAL A 68 -12.40 -6.15 -0.41
N GLU A 69 -12.40 -7.47 -0.49
CA GLU A 69 -12.80 -8.31 0.63
C GLU A 69 -11.74 -8.31 1.73
N TRP A 70 -12.21 -8.19 2.96
CA TRP A 70 -11.39 -8.30 4.14
C TRP A 70 -11.45 -9.73 4.66
N VAL A 71 -10.34 -10.40 4.74
CA VAL A 71 -10.27 -11.76 5.26
C VAL A 71 -9.33 -11.83 6.44
#